data_1a389ee04a14cda218f7e5c5018e5907
#
_entry.id   1a389ee04a14cda218f7e5c5018e5907
#
_cell.length_a   1.000
_cell.length_b   1.000
_cell.length_c   1.000
_cell.angle_alpha   90.00
_cell.angle_beta   90.00
_cell.angle_gamma   90.00
#
_symmetry.space_group_name_H-M   'P 1'
#
loop_
_entity.id
_entity.type
_entity.pdbx_description
1 polymer ?
#
loop_
_entity_poly.entity_id
_entity_poly.type
_entity_poly.pdbx_seq_one_letter_code
_entity_poly.pdbx_strand_id
1 'polypeptide(L)'
;MSNKLWEKNFEVNKEIERFTVGRDREMDMYLAKYDVLGSMAHITMLESIGLLEKDELEKLLAELRHIYQLCEDGKFSIEKDVEDVHSEVELMLTRKLGDMGKKIHSGRSRNDQVLVDLKLFTRHELMEVVDNVKALFDELIQKSDQYKDVLMPGYTHLQIAMPSSFGLWFGAYAEGLADDMLYLQAAWRMTNRNPLGSAAGYGSSFPLNRQMTTDLLGFDSMDYNVVYAQMGRGKMERNVAFAMATVAGTLAKMAFDACMFNCQNFQFVKLPKECTTGSSIMPHKKNPDVFELIRAKSNKLQSLPQQIMMIMNNLPVGYFRDLQIIKEVFLPAFDELNDCLRMAAYIINKMEVNDHILDNPMYDPMFSVEEVNRLAAAGMPFRDAYKKVGLEIEAGEFVANKNIHHTHEGSIGNLCNDKIQALMEQSMAEFSFDKVRNAEKKLLDI
;
A
#
# COMPACT_ATOMS: atom_id res chain seq x y z
N MET A 1 26.47 -30.09 14.61
CA MET A 1 27.12 -29.85 13.30
C MET A 1 26.27 -28.75 12.64
N SER A 2 26.87 -27.67 12.19
CA SER A 2 26.15 -26.59 11.51
C SER A 2 25.52 -27.10 10.21
N ASN A 3 24.26 -26.79 9.97
CA ASN A 3 23.48 -27.25 8.80
C ASN A 3 23.56 -26.29 7.61
N LYS A 4 24.65 -25.50 7.49
CA LYS A 4 24.79 -24.58 6.37
C LYS A 4 25.27 -25.29 5.12
N LEU A 5 24.53 -25.14 4.01
CA LEU A 5 24.79 -25.79 2.71
C LEU A 5 26.20 -25.50 2.14
N TRP A 6 26.86 -24.42 2.54
CA TRP A 6 28.17 -23.99 2.04
C TRP A 6 29.34 -24.22 3.02
N GLU A 7 29.10 -24.82 4.19
CA GLU A 7 30.11 -24.97 5.23
C GLU A 7 31.16 -26.04 4.87
N LYS A 8 32.41 -25.63 4.79
CA LYS A 8 33.58 -26.48 4.54
C LYS A 8 34.49 -26.43 5.76
N ASN A 9 34.24 -27.29 6.76
CA ASN A 9 35.18 -27.66 7.86
C ASN A 9 35.91 -26.51 8.60
N PHE A 10 35.27 -25.35 8.84
CA PHE A 10 35.81 -24.34 9.75
C PHE A 10 34.69 -23.77 10.66
N GLU A 11 35.03 -23.46 11.91
CA GLU A 11 34.10 -22.84 12.83
C GLU A 11 33.78 -21.40 12.38
N VAL A 12 32.51 -21.11 12.17
CA VAL A 12 32.04 -19.75 11.87
C VAL A 12 32.08 -18.93 13.15
N ASN A 13 32.72 -17.77 13.11
CA ASN A 13 32.70 -16.85 14.23
C ASN A 13 31.27 -16.34 14.46
N LYS A 14 30.72 -16.58 15.64
CA LYS A 14 29.34 -16.24 16.01
C LYS A 14 29.02 -14.74 15.91
N GLU A 15 30.02 -13.86 16.09
CA GLU A 15 29.82 -12.42 15.91
C GLU A 15 29.68 -12.05 14.44
N ILE A 16 30.46 -12.66 13.55
CA ILE A 16 30.35 -12.50 12.10
C ILE A 16 29.00 -13.03 11.63
N GLU A 17 28.60 -14.20 12.12
CA GLU A 17 27.29 -14.78 11.80
C GLU A 17 26.15 -13.86 12.23
N ARG A 18 26.17 -13.39 13.46
CA ARG A 18 25.16 -12.43 13.97
C ARG A 18 25.09 -11.16 13.12
N PHE A 19 26.23 -10.63 12.70
CA PHE A 19 26.28 -9.43 11.87
C PHE A 19 25.75 -9.68 10.45
N THR A 20 26.10 -10.81 9.84
CA THR A 20 25.74 -11.10 8.44
C THR A 20 24.32 -11.63 8.27
N VAL A 21 23.78 -12.35 9.24
CA VAL A 21 22.38 -12.79 9.24
C VAL A 21 21.47 -11.64 9.68
N GLY A 22 21.88 -10.86 10.69
CA GLY A 22 21.08 -9.74 11.18
C GLY A 22 19.67 -10.13 11.56
N ARG A 23 18.68 -9.45 11.00
CA ARG A 23 17.25 -9.70 11.17
C ARG A 23 16.65 -10.56 10.04
N ASP A 24 17.48 -11.16 9.20
CA ASP A 24 17.00 -11.84 8.01
C ASP A 24 15.99 -12.96 8.29
N ARG A 25 16.25 -13.77 9.34
CA ARG A 25 15.30 -14.82 9.78
C ARG A 25 13.95 -14.27 10.19
N GLU A 26 13.94 -13.13 10.87
CA GLU A 26 12.69 -12.46 11.26
C GLU A 26 11.91 -11.95 10.03
N MET A 27 12.63 -11.35 9.09
CA MET A 27 12.05 -10.83 7.86
C MET A 27 11.59 -11.96 6.92
N ASP A 28 12.32 -13.08 6.88
CA ASP A 28 11.97 -14.23 6.07
C ASP A 28 10.67 -14.92 6.51
N MET A 29 10.22 -14.70 7.75
CA MET A 29 8.90 -15.17 8.18
C MET A 29 7.75 -14.57 7.36
N TYR A 30 7.91 -13.35 6.85
CA TYR A 30 6.97 -12.75 5.89
C TYR A 30 6.92 -13.50 4.56
N LEU A 31 8.02 -14.15 4.18
CA LEU A 31 8.21 -14.79 2.89
C LEU A 31 7.89 -16.29 2.90
N ALA A 32 7.72 -16.90 4.07
CA ALA A 32 7.70 -18.35 4.23
C ALA A 32 6.69 -19.08 3.33
N LYS A 33 5.43 -18.64 3.31
CA LYS A 33 4.40 -19.26 2.45
C LYS A 33 4.67 -19.06 0.96
N TYR A 34 5.34 -17.97 0.60
CA TYR A 34 5.66 -17.64 -0.79
C TYR A 34 6.85 -18.46 -1.31
N ASP A 35 7.84 -18.76 -0.46
CA ASP A 35 8.91 -19.72 -0.77
C ASP A 35 8.34 -21.11 -1.07
N VAL A 36 7.34 -21.53 -0.29
CA VAL A 36 6.63 -22.79 -0.53
C VAL A 36 5.91 -22.79 -1.88
N LEU A 37 5.15 -21.73 -2.20
CA LEU A 37 4.47 -21.60 -3.50
C LEU A 37 5.45 -21.59 -4.67
N GLY A 38 6.53 -20.82 -4.57
CA GLY A 38 7.60 -20.78 -5.55
C GLY A 38 8.25 -22.15 -5.75
N SER A 39 8.47 -22.88 -4.65
CA SER A 39 9.02 -24.23 -4.64
C SER A 39 8.07 -25.25 -5.27
N MET A 40 6.76 -25.18 -5.01
CA MET A 40 5.77 -26.06 -5.65
C MET A 40 5.76 -25.90 -7.18
N ALA A 41 5.75 -24.64 -7.66
CA ALA A 41 5.82 -24.37 -9.09
C ALA A 41 7.15 -24.86 -9.71
N HIS A 42 8.25 -24.66 -8.99
CA HIS A 42 9.58 -25.09 -9.45
C HIS A 42 9.69 -26.61 -9.59
N ILE A 43 9.29 -27.39 -8.57
CA ILE A 43 9.39 -28.86 -8.66
C ILE A 43 8.44 -29.45 -9.70
N THR A 44 7.27 -28.83 -9.90
CA THR A 44 6.35 -29.23 -10.99
C THR A 44 7.01 -29.02 -12.36
N MET A 45 7.74 -27.93 -12.52
CA MET A 45 8.54 -27.71 -13.71
C MET A 45 9.70 -28.71 -13.84
N LEU A 46 10.40 -29.05 -12.72
CA LEU A 46 11.49 -30.02 -12.76
C LEU A 46 11.04 -31.41 -13.23
N GLU A 47 9.86 -31.86 -12.83
CA GLU A 47 9.26 -33.11 -13.33
C GLU A 47 9.03 -33.02 -14.84
N SER A 48 8.48 -31.92 -15.35
CA SER A 48 8.20 -31.74 -16.78
C SER A 48 9.44 -31.78 -17.68
N ILE A 49 10.62 -31.54 -17.11
CA ILE A 49 11.90 -31.62 -17.83
C ILE A 49 12.73 -32.85 -17.47
N GLY A 50 12.15 -33.83 -16.74
CA GLY A 50 12.76 -35.10 -16.42
C GLY A 50 13.83 -35.10 -15.32
N LEU A 51 13.85 -34.07 -14.46
CA LEU A 51 14.74 -34.00 -13.29
C LEU A 51 14.11 -34.59 -12.02
N LEU A 52 12.80 -34.79 -12.04
CA LEU A 52 12.03 -35.50 -11.01
C LEU A 52 11.15 -36.57 -11.68
N GLU A 53 10.99 -37.69 -11.00
CA GLU A 53 9.98 -38.67 -11.37
C GLU A 53 8.61 -38.27 -10.81
N LYS A 54 7.52 -38.74 -11.41
CA LYS A 54 6.16 -38.37 -11.04
C LYS A 54 5.83 -38.68 -9.57
N ASP A 55 6.27 -39.87 -9.08
CA ASP A 55 6.03 -40.26 -7.68
C ASP A 55 6.87 -39.44 -6.69
N GLU A 56 8.03 -38.92 -7.10
CA GLU A 56 8.83 -37.99 -6.31
C GLU A 56 8.11 -36.62 -6.22
N LEU A 57 7.59 -36.13 -7.34
CA LEU A 57 6.80 -34.88 -7.37
C LEU A 57 5.60 -34.95 -6.42
N GLU A 58 4.80 -36.03 -6.48
CA GLU A 58 3.62 -36.21 -5.62
C GLU A 58 3.97 -36.13 -4.12
N LYS A 59 5.08 -36.77 -3.71
CA LYS A 59 5.56 -36.78 -2.32
C LYS A 59 6.07 -35.41 -1.89
N LEU A 60 6.83 -34.74 -2.76
CA LEU A 60 7.34 -33.36 -2.48
C LEU A 60 6.22 -32.35 -2.39
N LEU A 61 5.23 -32.40 -3.28
CA LEU A 61 4.05 -31.52 -3.23
C LEU A 61 3.23 -31.75 -1.97
N ALA A 62 3.06 -33.02 -1.54
CA ALA A 62 2.33 -33.33 -0.31
C ALA A 62 3.01 -32.70 0.92
N GLU A 63 4.34 -32.77 1.02
CA GLU A 63 5.07 -32.18 2.13
C GLU A 63 5.14 -30.64 2.03
N LEU A 64 5.28 -30.08 0.84
CA LEU A 64 5.20 -28.61 0.67
C LEU A 64 3.84 -28.07 1.05
N ARG A 65 2.73 -28.74 0.72
CA ARG A 65 1.39 -28.33 1.22
C ARG A 65 1.29 -28.40 2.73
N HIS A 66 1.91 -29.40 3.36
CA HIS A 66 1.97 -29.47 4.82
C HIS A 66 2.74 -28.27 5.40
N ILE A 67 3.89 -27.91 4.81
CA ILE A 67 4.68 -26.74 5.24
C ILE A 67 3.88 -25.44 5.00
N TYR A 68 3.19 -25.32 3.87
CA TYR A 68 2.31 -24.19 3.59
C TYR A 68 1.25 -24.02 4.68
N GLN A 69 0.60 -25.13 5.08
CA GLN A 69 -0.39 -25.10 6.16
C GLN A 69 0.22 -24.70 7.51
N LEU A 70 1.47 -25.09 7.79
CA LEU A 70 2.17 -24.62 8.99
C LEU A 70 2.40 -23.10 8.95
N CYS A 71 2.68 -22.54 7.78
CA CYS A 71 2.80 -21.07 7.62
C CYS A 71 1.46 -20.37 7.88
N GLU A 72 0.37 -20.87 7.29
CA GLU A 72 -0.97 -20.30 7.47
C GLU A 72 -1.46 -20.40 8.92
N ASP A 73 -1.12 -21.49 9.62
CA ASP A 73 -1.46 -21.69 11.03
C ASP A 73 -0.56 -20.90 12.01
N GLY A 74 0.46 -20.17 11.50
CA GLY A 74 1.46 -19.48 12.33
C GLY A 74 2.36 -20.42 13.14
N LYS A 75 2.53 -21.67 12.69
CA LYS A 75 3.33 -22.72 13.35
C LYS A 75 4.69 -22.94 12.70
N PHE A 76 4.91 -22.38 11.51
CA PHE A 76 6.22 -22.42 10.85
C PHE A 76 7.22 -21.54 11.62
N SER A 77 8.47 -21.99 11.70
CA SER A 77 9.56 -21.20 12.29
C SER A 77 10.90 -21.63 11.69
N ILE A 78 11.81 -20.69 11.55
CA ILE A 78 13.18 -20.94 11.11
C ILE A 78 14.04 -21.30 12.33
N GLU A 79 14.68 -22.48 12.31
CA GLU A 79 15.53 -22.95 13.40
C GLU A 79 16.75 -22.02 13.60
N LYS A 80 17.23 -21.92 14.85
CA LYS A 80 18.32 -20.97 15.20
C LYS A 80 19.62 -21.19 14.42
N ASP A 81 19.90 -22.42 14.03
CA ASP A 81 21.11 -22.81 13.29
C ASP A 81 20.90 -22.82 11.78
N VAL A 82 19.72 -22.40 11.30
CA VAL A 82 19.36 -22.27 9.89
C VAL A 82 19.48 -20.82 9.46
N GLU A 83 20.02 -20.55 8.27
CA GLU A 83 20.34 -19.19 7.83
C GLU A 83 19.10 -18.40 7.39
N ASP A 84 18.20 -19.02 6.62
CA ASP A 84 17.08 -18.41 5.92
C ASP A 84 15.91 -19.38 5.73
N VAL A 85 14.79 -18.86 5.22
CA VAL A 85 13.59 -19.65 4.93
C VAL A 85 13.84 -20.77 3.90
N HIS A 86 14.64 -20.49 2.89
CA HIS A 86 14.95 -21.46 1.82
C HIS A 86 15.63 -22.70 2.39
N SER A 87 16.59 -22.48 3.30
CA SER A 87 17.29 -23.57 4.00
C SER A 87 16.37 -24.33 4.94
N GLU A 88 15.44 -23.67 5.61
CA GLU A 88 14.49 -24.33 6.50
C GLU A 88 13.55 -25.25 5.72
N VAL A 89 12.96 -24.76 4.63
CA VAL A 89 12.07 -25.56 3.76
C VAL A 89 12.81 -26.77 3.20
N GLU A 90 14.04 -26.61 2.67
CA GLU A 90 14.86 -27.71 2.17
C GLU A 90 15.20 -28.71 3.30
N LEU A 91 15.51 -28.23 4.51
CA LEU A 91 15.81 -29.06 5.67
C LEU A 91 14.60 -29.89 6.09
N MET A 92 13.42 -29.30 6.16
CA MET A 92 12.18 -30.00 6.48
C MET A 92 11.88 -31.10 5.46
N LEU A 93 11.98 -30.80 4.16
CA LEU A 93 11.84 -31.79 3.08
C LEU A 93 12.86 -32.92 3.19
N THR A 94 14.14 -32.60 3.46
CA THR A 94 15.21 -33.55 3.57
C THR A 94 15.02 -34.45 4.80
N ARG A 95 14.60 -33.92 5.93
CA ARG A 95 14.28 -34.69 7.13
C ARG A 95 13.15 -35.69 6.89
N LYS A 96 12.16 -35.31 6.12
CA LYS A 96 10.98 -36.12 5.83
C LYS A 96 11.18 -37.10 4.70
N LEU A 97 11.88 -36.72 3.63
CA LEU A 97 11.93 -37.42 2.36
C LEU A 97 13.36 -37.87 1.97
N GLY A 98 14.37 -37.62 2.83
CA GLY A 98 15.75 -37.99 2.56
C GLY A 98 16.35 -37.24 1.34
N ASP A 99 17.10 -37.96 0.51
CA ASP A 99 17.79 -37.35 -0.65
C ASP A 99 16.83 -36.79 -1.70
N MET A 100 15.58 -37.23 -1.73
CA MET A 100 14.55 -36.65 -2.58
C MET A 100 14.30 -35.15 -2.24
N GLY A 101 14.28 -34.81 -0.94
CA GLY A 101 14.12 -33.41 -0.49
C GLY A 101 15.21 -32.49 -1.03
N LYS A 102 16.42 -32.96 -1.24
CA LYS A 102 17.54 -32.16 -1.77
C LYS A 102 17.39 -31.84 -3.26
N LYS A 103 16.59 -32.58 -4.01
CA LYS A 103 16.38 -32.34 -5.45
C LYS A 103 15.68 -30.99 -5.72
N ILE A 104 14.96 -30.43 -4.74
CA ILE A 104 14.27 -29.15 -4.87
C ILE A 104 15.18 -27.99 -5.29
N HIS A 105 16.47 -28.07 -4.98
CA HIS A 105 17.45 -27.03 -5.31
C HIS A 105 17.97 -27.10 -6.75
N SER A 106 17.64 -28.16 -7.50
CA SER A 106 18.13 -28.36 -8.87
C SER A 106 17.70 -27.21 -9.80
N GLY A 107 18.65 -26.62 -10.51
CA GLY A 107 18.37 -25.58 -11.52
C GLY A 107 17.99 -24.20 -10.97
N ARG A 108 18.05 -23.97 -9.66
CA ARG A 108 17.80 -22.65 -9.06
C ARG A 108 18.91 -22.23 -8.09
N SER A 109 18.86 -20.98 -7.66
CA SER A 109 19.72 -20.39 -6.65
C SER A 109 18.87 -19.73 -5.57
N ARG A 110 19.40 -19.52 -4.36
CA ARG A 110 18.77 -18.64 -3.37
C ARG A 110 18.48 -17.25 -3.94
N ASN A 111 19.25 -16.82 -4.92
CA ASN A 111 19.07 -15.50 -5.53
C ASN A 111 17.72 -15.39 -6.27
N ASP A 112 17.35 -16.36 -7.11
CA ASP A 112 16.05 -16.32 -7.79
C ASP A 112 14.90 -16.82 -6.93
N GLN A 113 15.16 -17.61 -5.88
CA GLN A 113 14.18 -17.93 -4.86
C GLN A 113 13.69 -16.68 -4.13
N VAL A 114 14.59 -15.92 -3.51
CA VAL A 114 14.21 -14.72 -2.78
C VAL A 114 13.54 -13.67 -3.69
N LEU A 115 13.88 -13.64 -4.96
CA LEU A 115 13.23 -12.75 -5.92
C LEU A 115 11.77 -13.13 -6.17
N VAL A 116 11.48 -14.43 -6.36
CA VAL A 116 10.10 -14.88 -6.57
C VAL A 116 9.28 -14.72 -5.30
N ASP A 117 9.85 -15.02 -4.14
CA ASP A 117 9.17 -14.86 -2.85
C ASP A 117 8.77 -13.40 -2.60
N LEU A 118 9.70 -12.47 -2.81
CA LEU A 118 9.43 -11.03 -2.68
C LEU A 118 8.37 -10.56 -3.66
N LYS A 119 8.35 -11.06 -4.88
CA LYS A 119 7.33 -10.68 -5.86
C LYS A 119 5.96 -11.28 -5.53
N LEU A 120 5.90 -12.53 -5.06
CA LEU A 120 4.65 -13.15 -4.60
C LEU A 120 4.11 -12.43 -3.36
N PHE A 121 4.95 -12.18 -2.36
CA PHE A 121 4.62 -11.39 -1.18
C PHE A 121 4.10 -10.01 -1.58
N THR A 122 4.90 -9.23 -2.32
CA THR A 122 4.55 -7.86 -2.70
C THR A 122 3.27 -7.80 -3.52
N ARG A 123 3.05 -8.79 -4.40
CA ARG A 123 1.82 -8.91 -5.17
C ARG A 123 0.60 -9.10 -4.27
N HIS A 124 0.71 -9.96 -3.27
CA HIS A 124 -0.36 -10.22 -2.30
C HIS A 124 -0.66 -8.98 -1.44
N GLU A 125 0.39 -8.34 -0.93
CA GLU A 125 0.26 -7.11 -0.15
C GLU A 125 -0.32 -5.94 -0.97
N LEU A 126 0.06 -5.81 -2.25
CA LEU A 126 -0.54 -4.81 -3.14
C LEU A 126 -2.03 -5.04 -3.36
N MET A 127 -2.49 -6.31 -3.40
CA MET A 127 -3.93 -6.60 -3.47
C MET A 127 -4.65 -6.06 -2.23
N GLU A 128 -4.09 -6.28 -1.04
CA GLU A 128 -4.67 -5.78 0.21
C GLU A 128 -4.65 -4.24 0.28
N VAL A 129 -3.54 -3.61 -0.12
CA VAL A 129 -3.47 -2.14 -0.18
C VAL A 129 -4.52 -1.57 -1.13
N VAL A 130 -4.67 -2.13 -2.33
CA VAL A 130 -5.67 -1.70 -3.31
C VAL A 130 -7.09 -1.86 -2.77
N ASP A 131 -7.40 -3.00 -2.15
CA ASP A 131 -8.71 -3.26 -1.55
C ASP A 131 -9.00 -2.25 -0.40
N ASN A 132 -8.01 -1.94 0.45
CA ASN A 132 -8.14 -0.97 1.54
C ASN A 132 -8.24 0.49 1.03
N VAL A 133 -7.52 0.86 -0.03
CA VAL A 133 -7.68 2.17 -0.70
C VAL A 133 -9.08 2.30 -1.28
N LYS A 134 -9.59 1.25 -1.94
CA LYS A 134 -10.95 1.22 -2.48
C LYS A 134 -12.00 1.35 -1.36
N ALA A 135 -11.81 0.67 -0.25
CA ALA A 135 -12.72 0.76 0.90
C ALA A 135 -12.77 2.19 1.47
N LEU A 136 -11.62 2.84 1.66
CA LEU A 136 -11.57 4.23 2.10
C LEU A 136 -12.21 5.18 1.08
N PHE A 137 -11.95 4.97 -0.22
CA PHE A 137 -12.56 5.71 -1.32
C PHE A 137 -14.09 5.65 -1.26
N ASP A 138 -14.65 4.46 -1.07
CA ASP A 138 -16.11 4.26 -1.02
C ASP A 138 -16.75 5.02 0.15
N GLU A 139 -16.10 4.99 1.33
CA GLU A 139 -16.55 5.76 2.49
C GLU A 139 -16.51 7.27 2.23
N LEU A 140 -15.45 7.77 1.58
CA LEU A 140 -15.32 9.18 1.24
C LEU A 140 -16.38 9.64 0.23
N ILE A 141 -16.66 8.85 -0.80
CA ILE A 141 -17.73 9.15 -1.78
C ILE A 141 -19.10 9.12 -1.10
N GLN A 142 -19.37 8.13 -0.25
CA GLN A 142 -20.62 8.06 0.50
C GLN A 142 -20.81 9.31 1.38
N LYS A 143 -19.77 9.74 2.08
CA LYS A 143 -19.80 10.99 2.89
C LYS A 143 -19.94 12.24 2.03
N SER A 144 -19.27 12.26 0.87
CA SER A 144 -19.42 13.36 -0.09
C SER A 144 -20.87 13.52 -0.55
N ASP A 145 -21.54 12.43 -0.92
CA ASP A 145 -22.94 12.44 -1.33
C ASP A 145 -23.89 12.80 -0.18
N GLN A 146 -23.61 12.25 1.02
CA GLN A 146 -24.42 12.51 2.22
C GLN A 146 -24.42 13.98 2.61
N TYR A 147 -23.27 14.65 2.50
CA TYR A 147 -23.07 16.02 2.97
C TYR A 147 -22.84 17.03 1.83
N LYS A 148 -23.30 16.72 0.62
CA LYS A 148 -23.09 17.54 -0.58
C LYS A 148 -23.61 18.97 -0.44
N ASP A 149 -24.70 19.15 0.29
CA ASP A 149 -25.40 20.43 0.47
C ASP A 149 -25.05 21.10 1.82
N VAL A 150 -24.21 20.46 2.65
CA VAL A 150 -23.78 21.04 3.92
C VAL A 150 -22.55 21.91 3.70
N LEU A 151 -22.78 23.24 3.73
CA LEU A 151 -21.72 24.21 3.52
C LEU A 151 -20.72 24.23 4.67
N MET A 152 -19.46 24.51 4.35
CA MET A 152 -18.38 24.78 5.30
C MET A 152 -17.50 25.92 4.80
N PRO A 153 -16.76 26.60 5.69
CA PRO A 153 -15.81 27.64 5.26
C PRO A 153 -14.62 27.00 4.52
N GLY A 154 -14.34 27.50 3.32
CA GLY A 154 -13.09 27.24 2.62
C GLY A 154 -12.00 28.20 3.08
N TYR A 155 -10.76 27.73 3.16
CA TYR A 155 -9.60 28.48 3.62
C TYR A 155 -8.52 28.59 2.56
N THR A 156 -7.93 29.77 2.46
CA THR A 156 -6.64 30.01 1.80
C THR A 156 -5.73 30.75 2.76
N HIS A 157 -4.46 30.40 2.85
CA HIS A 157 -3.50 31.00 3.79
C HIS A 157 -3.96 30.93 5.26
N LEU A 158 -4.76 29.92 5.62
CA LEU A 158 -5.45 29.81 6.92
C LEU A 158 -6.37 31.02 7.24
N GLN A 159 -6.81 31.73 6.23
CA GLN A 159 -7.84 32.80 6.33
C GLN A 159 -9.13 32.28 5.70
N ILE A 160 -10.28 32.70 6.26
CA ILE A 160 -11.60 32.43 5.69
C ILE A 160 -11.63 33.03 4.29
N ALA A 161 -11.92 32.21 3.28
CA ALA A 161 -11.87 32.63 1.89
C ALA A 161 -13.25 32.61 1.23
N MET A 162 -13.73 31.45 0.83
CA MET A 162 -14.97 31.28 0.08
C MET A 162 -15.79 30.13 0.68
N PRO A 163 -17.11 30.07 0.38
CA PRO A 163 -17.90 28.92 0.75
C PRO A 163 -17.40 27.64 0.06
N SER A 164 -17.37 26.55 0.81
CA SER A 164 -17.15 25.20 0.36
C SER A 164 -18.27 24.30 0.90
N SER A 165 -18.18 22.98 0.69
CA SER A 165 -19.07 22.02 1.32
C SER A 165 -18.30 20.83 1.87
N PHE A 166 -18.86 20.13 2.84
CA PHE A 166 -18.31 18.85 3.28
C PHE A 166 -18.28 17.84 2.15
N GLY A 167 -19.27 17.88 1.23
CA GLY A 167 -19.24 17.05 0.04
C GLY A 167 -17.99 17.26 -0.81
N LEU A 168 -17.60 18.53 -1.06
CA LEU A 168 -16.37 18.86 -1.77
C LEU A 168 -15.12 18.38 -1.01
N TRP A 169 -15.09 18.55 0.32
CA TRP A 169 -13.94 18.15 1.14
C TRP A 169 -13.71 16.63 1.11
N PHE A 170 -14.74 15.82 1.31
CA PHE A 170 -14.64 14.36 1.21
C PHE A 170 -14.34 13.91 -0.22
N GLY A 171 -15.01 14.50 -1.23
CA GLY A 171 -14.81 14.17 -2.64
C GLY A 171 -13.38 14.45 -3.12
N ALA A 172 -12.75 15.52 -2.63
CA ALA A 172 -11.36 15.84 -2.97
C ALA A 172 -10.36 14.77 -2.54
N TYR A 173 -10.54 14.14 -1.37
CA TYR A 173 -9.71 13.03 -0.94
C TYR A 173 -10.03 11.75 -1.70
N ALA A 174 -11.29 11.52 -2.08
CA ALA A 174 -11.67 10.40 -2.93
C ALA A 174 -10.98 10.51 -4.31
N GLU A 175 -11.02 11.67 -4.94
CA GLU A 175 -10.36 11.91 -6.23
C GLU A 175 -8.83 11.75 -6.11
N GLY A 176 -8.22 12.24 -5.02
CA GLY A 176 -6.80 12.02 -4.73
C GLY A 176 -6.42 10.54 -4.61
N LEU A 177 -7.26 9.71 -3.99
CA LEU A 177 -7.04 8.26 -3.93
C LEU A 177 -7.20 7.59 -5.31
N ALA A 178 -8.09 8.09 -6.18
CA ALA A 178 -8.20 7.59 -7.55
C ALA A 178 -6.93 7.88 -8.37
N ASP A 179 -6.28 9.03 -8.16
CA ASP A 179 -4.97 9.33 -8.74
C ASP A 179 -3.86 8.43 -8.18
N ASP A 180 -3.86 8.18 -6.86
CA ASP A 180 -2.89 7.27 -6.22
C ASP A 180 -2.97 5.85 -6.79
N MET A 181 -4.16 5.41 -7.22
CA MET A 181 -4.39 4.10 -7.83
C MET A 181 -3.58 3.90 -9.11
N LEU A 182 -3.29 4.95 -9.88
CA LEU A 182 -2.44 4.88 -11.07
C LEU A 182 -1.00 4.45 -10.75
N TYR A 183 -0.47 4.92 -9.63
CA TYR A 183 0.84 4.48 -9.14
C TYR A 183 0.83 3.03 -8.66
N LEU A 184 -0.25 2.62 -7.98
CA LEU A 184 -0.44 1.22 -7.56
C LEU A 184 -0.56 0.28 -8.77
N GLN A 185 -1.24 0.69 -9.86
CA GLN A 185 -1.26 -0.07 -11.11
C GLN A 185 0.13 -0.24 -11.71
N ALA A 186 0.93 0.83 -11.76
CA ALA A 186 2.29 0.77 -12.28
C ALA A 186 3.16 -0.17 -11.42
N ALA A 187 3.04 -0.10 -10.10
CA ALA A 187 3.71 -0.99 -9.16
C ALA A 187 3.29 -2.45 -9.37
N TRP A 188 1.98 -2.71 -9.52
CA TRP A 188 1.43 -4.03 -9.82
C TRP A 188 2.05 -4.64 -11.09
N ARG A 189 2.03 -3.92 -12.21
CA ARG A 189 2.55 -4.38 -13.50
C ARG A 189 4.05 -4.71 -13.45
N MET A 190 4.83 -3.99 -12.65
CA MET A 190 6.26 -4.26 -12.47
C MET A 190 6.51 -5.44 -11.54
N THR A 191 5.68 -5.63 -10.54
CA THR A 191 5.78 -6.74 -9.57
C THR A 191 5.31 -8.05 -10.20
N ASN A 192 4.25 -8.03 -10.99
CA ASN A 192 3.59 -9.21 -11.55
C ASN A 192 4.34 -9.81 -12.75
N ARG A 193 5.66 -10.04 -12.59
CA ARG A 193 6.58 -10.62 -13.57
C ARG A 193 7.47 -11.65 -12.91
N ASN A 194 7.45 -12.89 -13.42
CA ASN A 194 8.18 -14.03 -12.86
C ASN A 194 9.70 -13.89 -13.02
N PRO A 195 10.51 -13.89 -11.94
CA PRO A 195 11.96 -13.90 -12.00
C PRO A 195 12.56 -15.31 -11.98
N LEU A 196 11.77 -16.33 -11.57
CA LEU A 196 12.23 -17.69 -11.31
C LEU A 196 12.83 -18.32 -12.58
N GLY A 197 13.88 -19.11 -12.38
CA GLY A 197 14.69 -19.70 -13.45
C GLY A 197 15.79 -18.77 -13.98
N SER A 198 15.99 -17.58 -13.37
CA SER A 198 17.19 -16.78 -13.59
C SER A 198 18.43 -17.33 -12.86
N ALA A 199 18.23 -18.31 -11.95
CA ALA A 199 19.25 -18.93 -11.12
C ALA A 199 20.08 -17.86 -10.37
N ALA A 200 21.40 -17.97 -10.42
CA ALA A 200 22.27 -16.96 -9.81
C ALA A 200 22.32 -15.61 -10.59
N GLY A 201 21.44 -15.41 -11.55
CA GLY A 201 21.37 -14.21 -12.37
C GLY A 201 21.96 -14.37 -13.77
N TYR A 202 22.41 -15.59 -14.12
CA TYR A 202 23.04 -15.86 -15.41
C TYR A 202 22.43 -17.07 -16.12
N GLY A 203 21.29 -17.55 -15.64
CA GLY A 203 20.58 -18.70 -16.18
C GLY A 203 21.17 -20.05 -15.75
N SER A 204 20.75 -21.11 -16.43
CA SER A 204 21.13 -22.48 -16.12
C SER A 204 21.37 -23.27 -17.42
N SER A 205 22.21 -24.30 -17.36
CA SER A 205 22.37 -25.29 -18.45
C SER A 205 21.22 -26.32 -18.50
N PHE A 206 20.36 -26.38 -17.46
CA PHE A 206 19.13 -27.16 -17.52
C PHE A 206 18.10 -26.50 -18.43
N PRO A 207 17.27 -27.27 -19.15
CA PRO A 207 16.23 -26.73 -20.04
C PRO A 207 15.01 -26.24 -19.27
N LEU A 208 15.21 -25.28 -18.35
CA LEU A 208 14.16 -24.79 -17.46
C LEU A 208 12.98 -24.21 -18.24
N ASN A 209 11.76 -24.65 -17.93
CA ASN A 209 10.52 -24.13 -18.51
C ASN A 209 9.99 -22.95 -17.68
N ARG A 210 10.53 -21.76 -17.92
CA ARG A 210 10.14 -20.52 -17.22
C ARG A 210 8.70 -20.08 -17.51
N GLN A 211 8.17 -20.45 -18.70
CA GLN A 211 6.76 -20.16 -19.00
C GLN A 211 5.84 -20.97 -18.09
N MET A 212 6.14 -22.27 -17.87
CA MET A 212 5.35 -23.12 -17.00
C MET A 212 5.29 -22.55 -15.56
N THR A 213 6.43 -22.16 -14.98
CA THR A 213 6.44 -21.55 -13.65
C THR A 213 5.72 -20.19 -13.61
N THR A 214 5.75 -19.41 -14.69
CA THR A 214 4.99 -18.16 -14.84
C THR A 214 3.49 -18.42 -14.77
N ASP A 215 3.01 -19.42 -15.50
CA ASP A 215 1.59 -19.78 -15.57
C ASP A 215 1.10 -20.39 -14.25
N LEU A 216 1.89 -21.30 -13.65
CA LEU A 216 1.57 -21.93 -12.36
C LEU A 216 1.46 -20.91 -11.22
N LEU A 217 2.31 -19.88 -11.21
CA LEU A 217 2.31 -18.83 -10.20
C LEU A 217 1.36 -17.67 -10.54
N GLY A 218 0.69 -17.70 -11.70
CA GLY A 218 -0.26 -16.68 -12.12
C GLY A 218 0.34 -15.32 -12.44
N PHE A 219 1.62 -15.26 -12.78
CA PHE A 219 2.24 -14.02 -13.26
C PHE A 219 1.71 -13.63 -14.65
N ASP A 220 1.68 -12.34 -14.96
CA ASP A 220 1.26 -11.86 -16.28
C ASP A 220 2.34 -12.07 -17.34
N SER A 221 3.59 -12.04 -16.93
CA SER A 221 4.77 -12.26 -17.79
C SER A 221 5.98 -12.68 -16.94
N MET A 222 7.16 -12.70 -17.54
CA MET A 222 8.41 -12.96 -16.83
C MET A 222 9.43 -11.84 -17.04
N ASP A 223 10.42 -11.76 -16.18
CA ASP A 223 11.63 -11.01 -16.45
C ASP A 223 12.46 -11.81 -17.46
N TYR A 224 12.38 -11.44 -18.75
CA TYR A 224 12.96 -12.24 -19.85
C TYR A 224 14.47 -12.35 -19.78
N ASN A 225 15.15 -11.26 -19.49
CA ASN A 225 16.60 -11.25 -19.33
C ASN A 225 16.97 -11.68 -17.91
N VAL A 226 17.69 -12.78 -17.76
CA VAL A 226 18.07 -13.38 -16.46
C VAL A 226 18.97 -12.45 -15.64
N VAL A 227 19.79 -11.62 -16.28
CA VAL A 227 20.60 -10.60 -15.60
C VAL A 227 19.69 -9.48 -15.07
N TYR A 228 18.71 -9.07 -15.87
CA TYR A 228 17.74 -8.06 -15.42
C TYR A 228 16.89 -8.55 -14.26
N ALA A 229 16.54 -9.84 -14.19
CA ALA A 229 15.79 -10.40 -13.07
C ALA A 229 16.51 -10.10 -11.74
N GLN A 230 17.84 -10.24 -11.67
CA GLN A 230 18.63 -9.88 -10.50
C GLN A 230 18.74 -8.35 -10.30
N MET A 231 18.91 -7.58 -11.38
CA MET A 231 18.92 -6.11 -11.32
C MET A 231 17.57 -5.53 -10.90
N GLY A 232 16.50 -6.32 -11.03
CA GLY A 232 15.15 -5.98 -10.57
C GLY A 232 15.05 -5.88 -9.05
N ARG A 233 15.95 -6.54 -8.30
CA ARG A 233 16.00 -6.47 -6.84
C ARG A 233 16.34 -5.05 -6.37
N GLY A 234 15.62 -4.54 -5.40
CA GLY A 234 15.69 -3.15 -4.96
C GLY A 234 14.93 -2.18 -5.87
N LYS A 235 14.98 -2.36 -7.20
CA LYS A 235 14.24 -1.53 -8.15
C LYS A 235 12.72 -1.75 -8.05
N MET A 236 12.28 -2.99 -7.91
CA MET A 236 10.87 -3.32 -7.73
C MET A 236 10.37 -2.74 -6.40
N GLU A 237 11.06 -3.03 -5.30
CA GLU A 237 10.72 -2.56 -3.97
C GLU A 237 10.66 -1.03 -3.90
N ARG A 238 11.62 -0.34 -4.51
CA ARG A 238 11.62 1.13 -4.60
C ARG A 238 10.38 1.66 -5.34
N ASN A 239 10.02 1.06 -6.47
CA ASN A 239 8.88 1.53 -7.27
C ASN A 239 7.55 1.29 -6.53
N VAL A 240 7.42 0.15 -5.84
CA VAL A 240 6.28 -0.12 -4.96
C VAL A 240 6.24 0.88 -3.79
N ALA A 241 7.40 1.17 -3.19
CA ALA A 241 7.51 2.15 -2.12
C ALA A 241 7.08 3.57 -2.57
N PHE A 242 7.36 3.97 -3.83
CA PHE A 242 6.84 5.22 -4.38
C PHE A 242 5.31 5.21 -4.46
N ALA A 243 4.69 4.13 -4.90
CA ALA A 243 3.22 4.01 -4.92
C ALA A 243 2.63 4.06 -3.51
N MET A 244 3.25 3.38 -2.55
CA MET A 244 2.84 3.46 -1.13
C MET A 244 2.99 4.87 -0.57
N ALA A 245 4.04 5.60 -0.96
CA ALA A 245 4.31 6.95 -0.50
C ALA A 245 3.29 7.97 -1.02
N THR A 246 2.72 7.80 -2.23
CA THR A 246 1.65 8.67 -2.74
C THR A 246 0.38 8.49 -1.90
N VAL A 247 -0.05 7.27 -1.67
CA VAL A 247 -1.19 6.95 -0.79
C VAL A 247 -0.96 7.51 0.62
N ALA A 248 0.23 7.32 1.17
CA ALA A 248 0.60 7.86 2.48
C ALA A 248 0.55 9.40 2.51
N GLY A 249 0.93 10.07 1.42
CA GLY A 249 0.83 11.52 1.28
C GLY A 249 -0.62 12.02 1.36
N THR A 250 -1.54 11.36 0.66
CA THR A 250 -2.98 11.64 0.72
C THR A 250 -3.54 11.44 2.13
N LEU A 251 -3.19 10.31 2.77
CA LEU A 251 -3.58 10.01 4.16
C LEU A 251 -3.05 11.04 5.16
N ALA A 252 -1.78 11.43 5.04
CA ALA A 252 -1.17 12.43 5.94
C ALA A 252 -1.89 13.78 5.87
N LYS A 253 -2.25 14.22 4.67
CA LYS A 253 -2.99 15.45 4.44
C LYS A 253 -4.40 15.38 5.02
N MET A 254 -5.12 14.30 4.74
CA MET A 254 -6.46 14.07 5.28
C MET A 254 -6.45 14.03 6.81
N ALA A 255 -5.48 13.33 7.41
CA ALA A 255 -5.34 13.25 8.85
C ALA A 255 -5.01 14.60 9.50
N PHE A 256 -4.23 15.44 8.83
CA PHE A 256 -3.98 16.82 9.28
C PHE A 256 -5.26 17.64 9.31
N ASP A 257 -6.03 17.64 8.20
CA ASP A 257 -7.30 18.36 8.13
C ASP A 257 -8.27 17.86 9.20
N ALA A 258 -8.41 16.55 9.37
CA ALA A 258 -9.29 15.97 10.37
C ALA A 258 -8.92 16.40 11.81
N CYS A 259 -7.62 16.44 12.15
CA CYS A 259 -7.15 16.98 13.44
C CYS A 259 -7.50 18.46 13.60
N MET A 260 -7.29 19.26 12.56
CA MET A 260 -7.58 20.69 12.58
C MET A 260 -9.07 20.95 12.69
N PHE A 261 -9.89 20.28 11.89
CA PHE A 261 -11.34 20.47 11.88
C PHE A 261 -12.04 19.91 13.15
N ASN A 262 -11.41 18.94 13.82
CA ASN A 262 -11.91 18.44 15.11
C ASN A 262 -11.47 19.31 16.30
N CYS A 263 -10.54 20.26 16.13
CA CYS A 263 -10.08 21.07 17.25
C CYS A 263 -11.18 21.97 17.81
N GLN A 264 -11.06 22.38 19.09
CA GLN A 264 -12.07 23.14 19.82
C GLN A 264 -12.37 24.51 19.21
N ASN A 265 -11.46 25.07 18.38
CA ASN A 265 -11.67 26.36 17.74
C ASN A 265 -12.47 26.24 16.43
N PHE A 266 -12.30 25.14 15.67
CA PHE A 266 -13.04 24.90 14.43
C PHE A 266 -14.35 24.14 14.67
N GLN A 267 -14.29 23.00 15.32
CA GLN A 267 -15.44 22.14 15.60
C GLN A 267 -16.27 21.79 14.35
N PHE A 268 -15.61 21.64 13.18
CA PHE A 268 -16.26 21.31 11.93
C PHE A 268 -16.67 19.84 11.86
N VAL A 269 -15.86 18.97 12.47
CA VAL A 269 -16.14 17.54 12.56
C VAL A 269 -16.04 17.06 14.00
N LYS A 270 -16.75 15.96 14.27
CA LYS A 270 -16.71 15.26 15.56
C LYS A 270 -16.33 13.81 15.32
N LEU A 271 -15.33 13.36 16.05
CA LEU A 271 -14.84 12.00 15.99
C LEU A 271 -15.63 11.08 16.95
N PRO A 272 -15.76 9.78 16.62
CA PRO A 272 -16.32 8.79 17.52
C PRO A 272 -15.57 8.78 18.87
N LYS A 273 -16.28 8.50 19.96
CA LYS A 273 -15.66 8.49 21.30
C LYS A 273 -14.53 7.47 21.40
N GLU A 274 -14.70 6.31 20.80
CA GLU A 274 -13.72 5.22 20.75
C GLU A 274 -12.45 5.56 19.97
N CYS A 275 -12.50 6.60 19.10
CA CYS A 275 -11.35 7.07 18.32
C CYS A 275 -10.65 8.28 18.96
N THR A 276 -11.01 8.62 20.19
CA THR A 276 -10.42 9.74 20.94
C THR A 276 -9.92 9.25 22.28
N THR A 277 -8.82 9.83 22.78
CA THR A 277 -8.37 9.57 24.15
C THR A 277 -8.64 10.76 25.06
N GLY A 278 -8.82 10.47 26.35
CA GLY A 278 -8.97 11.50 27.37
C GLY A 278 -7.63 11.98 27.91
N SER A 279 -7.69 12.96 28.79
CA SER A 279 -6.55 13.44 29.58
C SER A 279 -6.67 12.95 31.02
N SER A 280 -5.55 12.54 31.64
CA SER A 280 -5.51 12.13 33.04
C SER A 280 -5.78 13.28 34.02
N ILE A 281 -5.65 14.52 33.59
CA ILE A 281 -5.80 15.74 34.41
C ILE A 281 -6.81 16.76 33.89
N MET A 282 -7.24 16.62 32.63
CA MET A 282 -8.18 17.54 31.96
C MET A 282 -9.42 16.78 31.50
N PRO A 283 -10.48 16.66 32.32
CA PRO A 283 -11.62 15.79 32.03
C PRO A 283 -12.46 16.16 30.81
N HIS A 284 -12.31 17.39 30.33
CA HIS A 284 -13.00 17.91 29.12
C HIS A 284 -12.25 17.61 27.82
N LYS A 285 -10.96 17.20 27.89
CA LYS A 285 -10.09 17.06 26.73
C LYS A 285 -10.31 15.73 26.02
N LYS A 286 -10.48 15.77 24.70
CA LYS A 286 -10.57 14.63 23.81
C LYS A 286 -9.54 14.80 22.71
N ASN A 287 -8.59 13.87 22.61
CA ASN A 287 -7.49 13.96 21.66
C ASN A 287 -7.80 13.13 20.42
N PRO A 288 -7.49 13.62 19.21
CA PRO A 288 -7.66 12.87 17.96
C PRO A 288 -6.47 11.93 17.68
N ASP A 289 -6.03 11.16 18.72
CA ASP A 289 -4.77 10.40 18.69
C ASP A 289 -4.66 9.47 17.48
N VAL A 290 -5.77 8.91 17.03
CA VAL A 290 -5.74 8.00 15.88
C VAL A 290 -5.33 8.75 14.61
N PHE A 291 -5.88 9.93 14.34
CA PHE A 291 -5.45 10.74 13.19
C PHE A 291 -4.05 11.31 13.36
N GLU A 292 -3.62 11.60 14.58
CA GLU A 292 -2.23 12.00 14.84
C GLU A 292 -1.25 10.87 14.48
N LEU A 293 -1.58 9.62 14.84
CA LEU A 293 -0.78 8.45 14.51
C LEU A 293 -0.85 8.11 13.01
N ILE A 294 -2.01 8.19 12.36
CA ILE A 294 -2.13 8.05 10.91
C ILE A 294 -1.20 9.06 10.22
N ARG A 295 -1.23 10.33 10.61
CA ARG A 295 -0.37 11.37 10.07
C ARG A 295 1.11 11.05 10.25
N ALA A 296 1.52 10.66 11.45
CA ALA A 296 2.92 10.35 11.77
C ALA A 296 3.43 9.13 11.00
N LYS A 297 2.66 8.03 10.99
CA LYS A 297 2.99 6.81 10.24
C LYS A 297 3.04 7.09 8.73
N SER A 298 2.07 7.82 8.20
CA SER A 298 2.04 8.21 6.79
C SER A 298 3.23 9.10 6.40
N ASN A 299 3.63 10.05 7.25
CA ASN A 299 4.83 10.84 7.02
C ASN A 299 6.11 9.98 7.03
N LYS A 300 6.19 8.99 7.90
CA LYS A 300 7.30 8.02 7.94
C LYS A 300 7.33 7.18 6.65
N LEU A 301 6.19 6.67 6.19
CA LEU A 301 6.08 5.87 4.96
C LEU A 301 6.53 6.64 3.70
N GLN A 302 6.34 7.96 3.65
CA GLN A 302 6.82 8.79 2.55
C GLN A 302 8.36 8.80 2.42
N SER A 303 9.11 8.42 3.45
CA SER A 303 10.58 8.30 3.40
C SER A 303 11.05 6.94 2.85
N LEU A 304 10.18 5.95 2.74
CA LEU A 304 10.54 4.58 2.36
C LEU A 304 11.27 4.47 1.01
N PRO A 305 10.82 5.13 -0.09
CA PRO A 305 11.53 5.07 -1.36
C PRO A 305 12.98 5.55 -1.25
N GLN A 306 13.22 6.60 -0.45
CA GLN A 306 14.56 7.14 -0.25
C GLN A 306 15.45 6.20 0.56
N GLN A 307 14.93 5.54 1.59
CA GLN A 307 15.67 4.55 2.35
C GLN A 307 16.14 3.42 1.44
N ILE A 308 15.24 2.88 0.59
CA ILE A 308 15.58 1.82 -0.37
C ILE A 308 16.62 2.31 -1.39
N MET A 309 16.47 3.52 -1.93
CA MET A 309 17.45 4.09 -2.86
C MET A 309 18.84 4.19 -2.24
N MET A 310 18.94 4.59 -0.99
CA MET A 310 20.24 4.70 -0.29
C MET A 310 20.89 3.34 -0.08
N ILE A 311 20.12 2.30 0.23
CA ILE A 311 20.66 0.94 0.42
C ILE A 311 21.18 0.36 -0.91
N MET A 312 20.47 0.59 -2.02
CA MET A 312 20.84 0.03 -3.32
C MET A 312 21.82 0.84 -4.14
N ASN A 313 22.28 1.98 -3.63
CA ASN A 313 23.26 2.83 -4.33
C ASN A 313 24.61 2.13 -4.50
N ASN A 314 25.26 2.43 -5.65
CA ASN A 314 26.62 1.98 -5.96
C ASN A 314 26.79 0.46 -6.10
N LEU A 315 25.72 -0.29 -6.35
CA LEU A 315 25.78 -1.72 -6.59
C LEU A 315 25.96 -1.98 -8.09
N PRO A 316 26.96 -2.76 -8.51
CA PRO A 316 27.06 -3.22 -9.89
C PRO A 316 26.02 -4.33 -10.20
N VAL A 317 26.05 -4.82 -11.45
CA VAL A 317 25.21 -5.93 -11.87
C VAL A 317 25.50 -7.20 -11.09
N GLY A 318 24.46 -7.93 -10.70
CA GLY A 318 24.53 -9.17 -9.94
C GLY A 318 23.85 -9.07 -8.59
N TYR A 319 23.97 -10.12 -7.79
CA TYR A 319 23.45 -10.15 -6.42
C TYR A 319 24.49 -9.60 -5.43
N PHE A 320 24.02 -8.79 -4.49
CA PHE A 320 24.81 -8.29 -3.36
C PHE A 320 24.00 -8.40 -2.08
N ARG A 321 24.70 -8.72 -0.98
CA ARG A 321 24.06 -8.91 0.33
C ARG A 321 23.48 -7.62 0.91
N ASP A 322 23.93 -6.47 0.44
CA ASP A 322 23.35 -5.15 0.75
C ASP A 322 21.82 -5.13 0.60
N LEU A 323 21.31 -5.80 -0.43
CA LEU A 323 19.89 -5.86 -0.73
C LEU A 323 19.07 -6.65 0.32
N GLN A 324 19.72 -7.41 1.20
CA GLN A 324 19.07 -8.09 2.32
C GLN A 324 18.40 -7.10 3.27
N ILE A 325 19.06 -5.96 3.54
CA ILE A 325 18.57 -4.94 4.48
C ILE A 325 17.28 -4.27 3.99
N ILE A 326 17.00 -4.29 2.68
CA ILE A 326 15.74 -3.74 2.13
C ILE A 326 14.52 -4.42 2.78
N LYS A 327 14.59 -5.72 3.09
CA LYS A 327 13.51 -6.46 3.74
C LYS A 327 13.07 -5.80 5.05
N GLU A 328 14.02 -5.30 5.85
CA GLU A 328 13.75 -4.71 7.17
C GLU A 328 12.88 -3.44 7.13
N VAL A 329 12.98 -2.68 6.03
CA VAL A 329 12.20 -1.45 5.86
C VAL A 329 10.98 -1.65 4.97
N PHE A 330 11.04 -2.58 4.02
CA PHE A 330 10.01 -2.77 3.00
C PHE A 330 8.86 -3.69 3.45
N LEU A 331 9.17 -4.85 4.03
CA LEU A 331 8.12 -5.83 4.37
C LEU A 331 7.15 -5.30 5.44
N PRO A 332 7.59 -4.75 6.57
CA PRO A 332 6.67 -4.24 7.60
C PRO A 332 5.92 -2.97 7.19
N ALA A 333 6.35 -2.29 6.11
CA ALA A 333 5.70 -1.06 5.67
C ALA A 333 4.28 -1.29 5.14
N PHE A 334 4.00 -2.48 4.61
CA PHE A 334 2.65 -2.85 4.18
C PHE A 334 1.68 -2.95 5.34
N ASP A 335 2.07 -3.61 6.44
CA ASP A 335 1.25 -3.68 7.66
C ASP A 335 0.90 -2.27 8.15
N GLU A 336 1.90 -1.37 8.18
CA GLU A 336 1.73 -0.01 8.66
C GLU A 336 0.79 0.81 7.76
N LEU A 337 0.88 0.67 6.44
CA LEU A 337 0.01 1.35 5.48
C LEU A 337 -1.42 0.80 5.55
N ASN A 338 -1.58 -0.52 5.56
CA ASN A 338 -2.88 -1.19 5.63
C ASN A 338 -3.61 -0.83 6.93
N ASP A 339 -2.90 -0.78 8.08
CA ASP A 339 -3.46 -0.31 9.34
C ASP A 339 -3.98 1.13 9.26
N CYS A 340 -3.20 2.03 8.65
CA CYS A 340 -3.61 3.42 8.47
C CYS A 340 -4.85 3.55 7.58
N LEU A 341 -4.92 2.80 6.48
CA LEU A 341 -6.06 2.79 5.57
C LEU A 341 -7.34 2.26 6.23
N ARG A 342 -7.25 1.09 6.88
CA ARG A 342 -8.39 0.48 7.60
C ARG A 342 -8.92 1.40 8.69
N MET A 343 -8.01 2.00 9.47
CA MET A 343 -8.39 2.90 10.54
C MET A 343 -8.99 4.21 10.02
N ALA A 344 -8.45 4.77 8.93
CA ALA A 344 -9.01 5.94 8.27
C ALA A 344 -10.44 5.67 7.76
N ALA A 345 -10.65 4.56 7.04
CA ALA A 345 -11.98 4.16 6.57
C ALA A 345 -12.99 4.01 7.72
N TYR A 346 -12.58 3.33 8.80
CA TYR A 346 -13.42 3.17 9.99
C TYR A 346 -13.86 4.49 10.62
N ILE A 347 -12.93 5.45 10.76
CA ILE A 347 -13.24 6.74 11.38
C ILE A 347 -14.08 7.61 10.45
N ILE A 348 -13.75 7.66 9.15
CA ILE A 348 -14.51 8.42 8.15
C ILE A 348 -15.96 7.93 8.11
N ASN A 349 -16.20 6.62 8.11
CA ASN A 349 -17.56 6.07 8.16
C ASN A 349 -18.39 6.61 9.33
N LYS A 350 -17.77 6.75 10.52
CA LYS A 350 -18.44 7.18 11.76
C LYS A 350 -18.34 8.68 12.06
N MET A 351 -17.56 9.43 11.28
CA MET A 351 -17.37 10.87 11.48
C MET A 351 -18.69 11.62 11.28
N GLU A 352 -19.01 12.47 12.24
CA GLU A 352 -20.12 13.40 12.16
C GLU A 352 -19.62 14.79 11.73
N VAL A 353 -20.37 15.50 10.90
CA VAL A 353 -20.10 16.89 10.54
C VAL A 353 -20.97 17.82 11.38
N ASN A 354 -20.50 19.05 11.59
CA ASN A 354 -21.29 20.10 12.23
C ASN A 354 -21.97 20.92 11.13
N ASP A 355 -23.28 20.78 10.99
CA ASP A 355 -24.09 21.51 10.01
C ASP A 355 -24.49 22.92 10.47
N HIS A 356 -24.11 23.30 11.72
CA HIS A 356 -24.39 24.59 12.33
C HIS A 356 -23.19 25.58 12.30
N ILE A 357 -22.11 25.26 11.59
CA ILE A 357 -20.90 26.09 11.53
C ILE A 357 -21.25 27.53 11.08
N LEU A 358 -22.12 27.67 10.07
CA LEU A 358 -22.47 28.94 9.45
C LEU A 358 -23.50 29.76 10.24
N ASP A 359 -23.93 29.27 11.42
CA ASP A 359 -24.71 30.08 12.35
C ASP A 359 -23.84 31.18 13.00
N ASN A 360 -22.52 31.02 12.98
CA ASN A 360 -21.59 32.03 13.46
C ASN A 360 -21.37 33.11 12.40
N PRO A 361 -21.76 34.39 12.71
CA PRO A 361 -21.68 35.49 11.76
C PRO A 361 -20.25 35.87 11.31
N MET A 362 -19.22 35.34 11.99
CA MET A 362 -17.82 35.54 11.54
C MET A 362 -17.57 34.97 10.14
N TYR A 363 -18.40 34.01 9.68
CA TYR A 363 -18.29 33.40 8.35
C TYR A 363 -19.09 34.12 7.26
N ASP A 364 -19.94 35.11 7.59
CA ASP A 364 -20.77 35.81 6.61
C ASP A 364 -19.93 36.49 5.49
N PRO A 365 -18.75 37.09 5.77
CA PRO A 365 -17.95 37.72 4.70
C PRO A 365 -17.42 36.75 3.63
N MET A 366 -17.39 35.43 3.88
CA MET A 366 -16.95 34.47 2.86
C MET A 366 -17.87 34.42 1.64
N PHE A 367 -19.15 34.91 1.78
CA PHE A 367 -20.12 34.99 0.70
C PHE A 367 -20.00 36.27 -0.14
N SER A 368 -19.02 37.11 0.15
CA SER A 368 -18.83 38.40 -0.54
C SER A 368 -18.60 38.26 -2.04
N VAL A 369 -17.86 37.24 -2.46
CA VAL A 369 -17.59 36.98 -3.89
C VAL A 369 -18.87 36.59 -4.64
N GLU A 370 -19.77 35.85 -4.00
CA GLU A 370 -21.07 35.49 -4.56
C GLU A 370 -21.93 36.75 -4.82
N GLU A 371 -21.91 37.71 -3.90
CA GLU A 371 -22.63 38.98 -4.06
C GLU A 371 -21.98 39.85 -5.14
N VAL A 372 -20.64 39.92 -5.19
CA VAL A 372 -19.92 40.62 -6.29
C VAL A 372 -20.29 40.00 -7.65
N ASN A 373 -20.31 38.70 -7.75
CA ASN A 373 -20.67 37.98 -8.99
C ASN A 373 -22.14 38.23 -9.37
N ARG A 374 -23.06 38.23 -8.39
CA ARG A 374 -24.49 38.56 -8.62
C ARG A 374 -24.68 39.99 -9.16
N LEU A 375 -23.99 40.96 -8.58
CA LEU A 375 -24.03 42.34 -9.04
C LEU A 375 -23.42 42.50 -10.45
N ALA A 376 -22.32 41.83 -10.73
CA ALA A 376 -21.68 41.83 -12.04
C ALA A 376 -22.60 41.22 -13.11
N ALA A 377 -23.25 40.08 -12.80
CA ALA A 377 -24.23 39.45 -13.68
C ALA A 377 -25.47 40.37 -13.93
N ALA A 378 -25.80 41.24 -12.99
CA ALA A 378 -26.84 42.26 -13.13
C ALA A 378 -26.38 43.49 -13.92
N GLY A 379 -25.14 43.51 -14.46
CA GLY A 379 -24.61 44.56 -15.32
C GLY A 379 -23.71 45.61 -14.65
N MET A 380 -23.40 45.44 -13.34
CA MET A 380 -22.46 46.33 -12.67
C MET A 380 -21.02 45.94 -13.07
N PRO A 381 -20.11 46.90 -13.39
CA PRO A 381 -18.71 46.57 -13.58
C PRO A 381 -18.12 45.87 -12.37
N PHE A 382 -17.38 44.77 -12.59
CA PHE A 382 -16.85 43.92 -11.51
C PHE A 382 -16.09 44.71 -10.43
N ARG A 383 -15.27 45.67 -10.82
CA ARG A 383 -14.52 46.52 -9.86
C ARG A 383 -15.41 47.39 -9.01
N ASP A 384 -16.52 47.87 -9.55
CA ASP A 384 -17.48 48.69 -8.82
C ASP A 384 -18.31 47.86 -7.85
N ALA A 385 -18.72 46.65 -8.28
CA ALA A 385 -19.36 45.66 -7.42
C ALA A 385 -18.42 45.25 -6.25
N TYR A 386 -17.15 44.98 -6.54
CA TYR A 386 -16.14 44.66 -5.53
C TYR A 386 -15.99 45.76 -4.48
N LYS A 387 -15.86 47.04 -4.93
CA LYS A 387 -15.74 48.17 -4.02
C LYS A 387 -17.01 48.38 -3.17
N LYS A 388 -18.18 48.20 -3.79
CA LYS A 388 -19.46 48.35 -3.10
C LYS A 388 -19.57 47.34 -1.97
N VAL A 389 -19.39 46.05 -2.29
CA VAL A 389 -19.48 44.98 -1.30
C VAL A 389 -18.40 45.12 -0.21
N GLY A 390 -17.18 45.52 -0.55
CA GLY A 390 -16.12 45.82 0.42
C GLY A 390 -16.51 46.90 1.42
N LEU A 391 -17.13 48.01 0.96
CA LEU A 391 -17.61 49.06 1.84
C LEU A 391 -18.79 48.64 2.72
N GLU A 392 -19.70 47.79 2.21
CA GLU A 392 -20.78 47.20 3.02
C GLU A 392 -20.24 46.29 4.14
N ILE A 393 -19.17 45.52 3.87
CA ILE A 393 -18.51 44.71 4.89
C ILE A 393 -17.84 45.60 5.96
N GLU A 394 -17.11 46.63 5.54
CA GLU A 394 -16.46 47.58 6.47
C GLU A 394 -17.48 48.34 7.35
N ALA A 395 -18.64 48.66 6.78
CA ALA A 395 -19.73 49.30 7.50
C ALA A 395 -20.53 48.35 8.42
N GLY A 396 -20.33 47.06 8.31
CA GLY A 396 -21.14 46.05 9.00
C GLY A 396 -22.57 45.91 8.46
N GLU A 397 -22.80 46.33 7.22
CA GLU A 397 -24.10 46.33 6.53
C GLU A 397 -24.27 45.13 5.57
N PHE A 398 -23.19 44.35 5.34
CA PHE A 398 -23.21 43.23 4.45
C PHE A 398 -24.12 42.10 4.97
N VAL A 399 -25.05 41.65 4.12
CA VAL A 399 -25.97 40.56 4.41
C VAL A 399 -25.61 39.37 3.50
N ALA A 400 -25.16 38.30 4.09
CA ALA A 400 -24.76 37.08 3.37
C ALA A 400 -25.96 36.33 2.78
N ASN A 401 -25.92 36.06 1.48
CA ASN A 401 -26.82 35.09 0.88
C ASN A 401 -26.16 33.69 0.97
N LYS A 402 -26.67 32.84 1.87
CA LYS A 402 -26.14 31.47 2.10
C LYS A 402 -26.72 30.44 1.16
N ASN A 403 -27.65 30.81 0.26
CA ASN A 403 -28.20 29.90 -0.75
C ASN A 403 -27.34 29.95 -2.02
N ILE A 404 -26.38 29.03 -2.10
CA ILE A 404 -25.41 28.94 -3.20
C ILE A 404 -25.70 27.72 -4.04
N HIS A 405 -25.64 27.89 -5.35
CA HIS A 405 -25.69 26.78 -6.30
C HIS A 405 -24.86 27.15 -7.52
N HIS A 406 -23.76 26.38 -7.70
CA HIS A 406 -22.94 26.48 -8.89
C HIS A 406 -23.36 25.41 -9.90
N THR A 407 -23.23 25.70 -11.18
CA THR A 407 -23.65 24.79 -12.26
C THR A 407 -22.48 24.12 -12.98
N HIS A 408 -21.27 24.64 -12.83
CA HIS A 408 -20.09 24.08 -13.45
C HIS A 408 -19.63 22.82 -12.70
N GLU A 409 -18.88 21.98 -13.39
CA GLU A 409 -18.38 20.70 -12.91
C GLU A 409 -17.45 20.85 -11.71
N GLY A 410 -17.59 19.94 -10.73
CA GLY A 410 -16.71 19.85 -9.57
C GLY A 410 -16.92 20.95 -8.52
N SER A 411 -18.05 21.62 -8.49
CA SER A 411 -18.34 22.68 -7.52
C SER A 411 -19.61 22.41 -6.71
N ILE A 412 -19.94 23.32 -5.77
CA ILE A 412 -21.15 23.26 -4.92
C ILE A 412 -22.37 23.14 -5.82
N GLY A 413 -23.18 22.08 -5.62
CA GLY A 413 -24.35 21.77 -6.44
C GLY A 413 -24.08 20.86 -7.65
N ASN A 414 -22.82 20.63 -8.05
CA ASN A 414 -22.43 19.72 -9.13
C ASN A 414 -21.07 19.05 -8.84
N LEU A 415 -21.01 18.15 -7.85
CA LEU A 415 -19.75 17.56 -7.34
C LEU A 415 -19.06 16.61 -8.32
N CYS A 416 -19.78 16.08 -9.30
CA CYS A 416 -19.28 15.09 -10.26
C CYS A 416 -18.75 13.78 -9.63
N ASN A 417 -19.31 13.36 -8.50
CA ASN A 417 -18.90 12.12 -7.81
C ASN A 417 -19.03 10.87 -8.71
N ASP A 418 -19.99 10.86 -9.64
CA ASP A 418 -20.12 9.80 -10.66
C ASP A 418 -18.89 9.68 -11.57
N LYS A 419 -18.26 10.82 -11.88
CA LYS A 419 -17.03 10.84 -12.68
C LYS A 419 -15.83 10.35 -11.86
N ILE A 420 -15.74 10.77 -10.60
CA ILE A 420 -14.68 10.31 -9.68
C ILE A 420 -14.79 8.80 -9.45
N GLN A 421 -16.01 8.26 -9.28
CA GLN A 421 -16.25 6.82 -9.19
C GLN A 421 -15.80 6.09 -10.45
N ALA A 422 -16.12 6.63 -11.64
CA ALA A 422 -15.71 6.03 -12.91
C ALA A 422 -14.18 5.96 -13.07
N LEU A 423 -13.42 6.96 -12.59
CA LEU A 423 -11.95 6.92 -12.57
C LEU A 423 -11.43 5.76 -11.70
N MET A 424 -11.99 5.59 -10.51
CA MET A 424 -11.63 4.50 -9.62
C MET A 424 -11.96 3.13 -10.24
N GLU A 425 -13.15 2.97 -10.80
CA GLU A 425 -13.58 1.72 -11.44
C GLU A 425 -12.71 1.36 -12.65
N GLN A 426 -12.35 2.34 -13.47
CA GLN A 426 -11.43 2.16 -14.57
C GLN A 426 -10.06 1.66 -14.07
N SER A 427 -9.57 2.25 -12.98
CA SER A 427 -8.30 1.84 -12.38
C SER A 427 -8.38 0.42 -11.80
N MET A 428 -9.47 0.07 -11.13
CA MET A 428 -9.68 -1.27 -10.56
C MET A 428 -9.72 -2.36 -11.63
N ALA A 429 -10.28 -2.09 -12.80
CA ALA A 429 -10.40 -3.04 -13.90
C ALA A 429 -9.04 -3.47 -14.51
N GLU A 430 -7.97 -2.74 -14.24
CA GLU A 430 -6.63 -3.02 -14.76
C GLU A 430 -5.84 -4.04 -13.91
N PHE A 431 -6.36 -4.45 -12.76
CA PHE A 431 -5.70 -5.43 -11.89
C PHE A 431 -6.15 -6.86 -12.21
N SER A 432 -5.19 -7.78 -12.31
CA SER A 432 -5.44 -9.20 -12.62
C SER A 432 -5.56 -10.08 -11.36
N PHE A 433 -6.22 -9.60 -10.30
CA PHE A 433 -6.31 -10.28 -9.01
C PHE A 433 -6.92 -11.68 -9.09
N ASP A 434 -7.98 -11.86 -9.85
CA ASP A 434 -8.64 -13.16 -10.00
C ASP A 434 -7.74 -14.20 -10.66
N LYS A 435 -6.88 -13.77 -11.61
CA LYS A 435 -5.89 -14.67 -12.22
C LYS A 435 -4.93 -15.20 -11.16
N VAL A 436 -4.46 -14.33 -10.27
CA VAL A 436 -3.55 -14.70 -9.18
C VAL A 436 -4.21 -15.66 -8.21
N ARG A 437 -5.38 -15.30 -7.67
CA ARG A 437 -6.14 -16.15 -6.73
C ARG A 437 -6.45 -17.54 -7.31
N ASN A 438 -6.83 -17.58 -8.59
CA ASN A 438 -7.13 -18.84 -9.28
C ASN A 438 -5.88 -19.69 -9.52
N ALA A 439 -4.73 -19.08 -9.83
CA ALA A 439 -3.47 -19.81 -10.02
C ALA A 439 -2.96 -20.40 -8.70
N GLU A 440 -2.95 -19.65 -7.62
CA GLU A 440 -2.56 -20.10 -6.29
C GLU A 440 -3.45 -21.24 -5.79
N LYS A 441 -4.78 -21.10 -5.94
CA LYS A 441 -5.71 -22.18 -5.60
C LYS A 441 -5.42 -23.46 -6.38
N LYS A 442 -5.23 -23.36 -7.70
CA LYS A 442 -4.92 -24.53 -8.53
C LYS A 442 -3.58 -25.17 -8.13
N LEU A 443 -2.56 -24.36 -7.83
CA LEU A 443 -1.25 -24.85 -7.43
C LEU A 443 -1.32 -25.64 -6.11
N LEU A 444 -2.12 -25.17 -5.16
CA LEU A 444 -2.34 -25.86 -3.88
C LEU A 444 -3.19 -27.14 -4.02
N ASP A 445 -4.01 -27.24 -5.06
CA ASP A 445 -4.89 -28.38 -5.35
C ASP A 445 -4.18 -29.47 -6.22
N ILE A 446 -3.00 -29.20 -6.82
CA ILE A 446 -2.21 -30.18 -7.59
C ILE A 446 -1.70 -31.28 -6.67
#